data_d00f974556b7ba7d844825180320d571
#
_entry.id   d00f974556b7ba7d844825180320d571
#
_cell.length_a   1.000
_cell.length_b   1.000
_cell.length_c   1.000
_cell.angle_alpha   90.00
_cell.angle_beta   90.00
_cell.angle_gamma   90.00
#
_symmetry.space_group_name_H-M   'P 1'
#
loop_
_entity.id
_entity.type
_entity.pdbx_description
1 polymer ?
#
loop_
_entity_poly.entity_id
_entity_poly.type
_entity_poly.pdbx_seq_one_letter_code
_entity_poly.pdbx_strand_id
1 'polypeptide(L)'
;MTVAAYTPPMRLVIAGEMTDIDLTVIQGMWSVEQYLRLTDHTNRLIEYSDGWIEILPMPTERHQAILECLFLFFRAYADSHGGKVRFAPLRLLVRDGKFREPDILLLRDARDPRRQDRFWCGADLVAEVVSEDDPERDTQIKRIDYAEAGIPEYWIVNPLDETVTVLTLSAESYSEYGVFRRGDEARSKLLDGFTVRVDAIFDAQ
;
A
#
# COMPACT_ATOMS: atom_id res chain seq x y z
N MET A 1 -13.78 -3.01 24.69
CA MET A 1 -13.19 -1.69 25.03
C MET A 1 -12.21 -1.40 23.92
N THR A 2 -12.58 -0.56 22.97
CA THR A 2 -11.68 -0.11 21.89
C THR A 2 -10.65 0.79 22.56
N VAL A 3 -9.41 0.34 22.63
CA VAL A 3 -8.29 1.21 23.01
C VAL A 3 -8.15 2.22 21.90
N ALA A 4 -8.49 3.49 22.16
CA ALA A 4 -8.22 4.55 21.21
C ALA A 4 -6.72 4.51 20.88
N ALA A 5 -6.39 4.38 19.60
CA ALA A 5 -5.01 4.39 19.14
C ALA A 5 -4.36 5.69 19.63
N TYR A 6 -3.36 5.57 20.52
CA TYR A 6 -2.59 6.71 20.98
C TYR A 6 -1.74 7.21 19.80
N THR A 7 -2.17 8.28 19.18
CA THR A 7 -1.32 9.00 18.23
C THR A 7 -0.45 9.95 19.04
N PRO A 8 0.87 9.73 19.10
CA PRO A 8 1.74 10.64 19.83
C PRO A 8 1.68 12.03 19.19
N PRO A 9 1.67 13.10 19.98
CA PRO A 9 1.64 14.47 19.46
C PRO A 9 2.87 14.71 18.58
N MET A 10 2.69 15.48 17.51
CA MET A 10 3.83 15.97 16.74
C MET A 10 4.58 16.97 17.60
N ARG A 11 5.89 16.76 17.76
CA ARG A 11 6.73 17.68 18.53
C ARG A 11 7.43 18.67 17.60
N LEU A 12 7.11 19.94 17.76
CA LEU A 12 7.79 21.04 17.07
C LEU A 12 8.97 21.51 17.94
N VAL A 13 10.15 21.59 17.33
CA VAL A 13 11.36 22.13 17.97
C VAL A 13 11.73 23.42 17.25
N ILE A 14 11.61 24.56 17.96
CA ILE A 14 12.03 25.89 17.45
C ILE A 14 13.03 26.48 18.43
N ALA A 15 14.23 26.79 17.96
CA ALA A 15 15.30 27.41 18.75
C ALA A 15 15.61 26.70 20.09
N GLY A 16 15.46 25.38 20.14
CA GLY A 16 15.69 24.56 21.34
C GLY A 16 14.47 24.40 22.26
N GLU A 17 13.38 25.08 21.98
CA GLU A 17 12.11 24.90 22.69
C GLU A 17 11.28 23.81 22.01
N MET A 18 10.65 22.95 22.83
CA MET A 18 9.79 21.87 22.37
C MET A 18 8.33 22.19 22.66
N THR A 19 7.49 22.13 21.65
CA THR A 19 6.05 22.30 21.77
C THR A 19 5.36 21.09 21.15
N ASP A 20 4.48 20.45 21.90
CA ASP A 20 3.62 19.39 21.36
C ASP A 20 2.43 20.03 20.63
N ILE A 21 2.25 19.64 19.36
CA ILE A 21 1.15 20.12 18.53
C ILE A 21 0.10 19.02 18.41
N ASP A 22 -1.12 19.36 18.77
CA ASP A 22 -2.29 18.54 18.48
C ASP A 22 -2.68 18.72 17.01
N LEU A 23 -2.37 17.71 16.18
CA LEU A 23 -2.69 17.74 14.76
C LEU A 23 -4.18 17.53 14.48
N THR A 24 -4.97 17.15 15.47
CA THR A 24 -6.41 16.93 15.28
C THR A 24 -7.13 18.23 14.91
N VAL A 25 -6.65 19.37 15.39
CA VAL A 25 -7.23 20.70 15.10
C VAL A 25 -7.06 21.16 13.66
N ILE A 26 -6.13 20.56 12.91
CA ILE A 26 -5.86 20.90 11.50
C ILE A 26 -6.22 19.76 10.54
N GLN A 27 -6.83 18.70 11.04
CA GLN A 27 -7.35 17.63 10.18
C GLN A 27 -8.51 18.17 9.33
N GLY A 28 -8.53 17.77 8.06
CA GLY A 28 -9.45 18.33 7.05
C GLY A 28 -8.95 19.64 6.41
N MET A 29 -7.83 20.21 6.90
CA MET A 29 -7.27 21.48 6.42
C MET A 29 -5.92 21.35 5.72
N TRP A 30 -5.34 20.14 5.67
CA TRP A 30 -4.07 19.89 5.00
C TRP A 30 -4.21 20.05 3.49
N SER A 31 -3.35 20.84 2.86
CA SER A 31 -3.22 20.83 1.41
C SER A 31 -2.32 19.67 0.95
N VAL A 32 -2.46 19.26 -0.31
CA VAL A 32 -1.57 18.26 -0.94
C VAL A 32 -0.11 18.68 -0.82
N GLU A 33 0.21 19.95 -1.03
CA GLU A 33 1.60 20.44 -0.95
C GLU A 33 2.16 20.34 0.48
N GLN A 34 1.35 20.64 1.50
CA GLN A 34 1.75 20.48 2.90
C GLN A 34 1.99 19.01 3.25
N TYR A 35 1.11 18.11 2.81
CA TYR A 35 1.28 16.67 2.96
C TYR A 35 2.59 16.20 2.30
N LEU A 36 2.81 16.55 1.04
CA LEU A 36 4.00 16.15 0.31
C LEU A 36 5.28 16.70 0.95
N ARG A 37 5.27 17.95 1.44
CA ARG A 37 6.42 18.50 2.19
C ARG A 37 6.66 17.76 3.50
N LEU A 38 5.60 17.45 4.24
CA LEU A 38 5.71 16.68 5.48
C LEU A 38 6.36 15.32 5.21
N THR A 39 5.86 14.61 4.22
CA THR A 39 6.33 13.24 3.90
C THR A 39 7.68 13.20 3.18
N ASP A 40 8.14 14.27 2.57
CA ASP A 40 9.51 14.39 2.06
C ASP A 40 10.56 14.48 3.18
N HIS A 41 10.17 14.81 4.41
CA HIS A 41 11.06 15.05 5.56
C HIS A 41 10.81 14.11 6.75
N THR A 42 10.05 13.04 6.55
CA THR A 42 9.79 12.03 7.59
C THR A 42 9.95 10.62 7.03
N ASN A 43 10.32 9.67 7.90
CA ASN A 43 10.38 8.24 7.59
C ASN A 43 9.10 7.50 8.01
N ARG A 44 8.06 8.23 8.43
CA ARG A 44 6.78 7.64 8.79
C ARG A 44 5.94 7.39 7.56
N LEU A 45 5.20 6.28 7.55
CA LEU A 45 4.16 6.03 6.57
C LEU A 45 2.97 6.94 6.88
N ILE A 46 2.62 7.82 5.95
CA ILE A 46 1.54 8.80 6.11
C ILE A 46 0.71 8.84 4.85
N GLU A 47 -0.56 8.53 4.96
CA GLU A 47 -1.52 8.63 3.88
C GLU A 47 -2.31 9.95 3.94
N TYR A 48 -2.91 10.34 2.83
CA TYR A 48 -3.64 11.60 2.69
C TYR A 48 -4.98 11.39 1.97
N SER A 49 -6.03 12.00 2.51
CA SER A 49 -7.35 12.03 1.89
C SER A 49 -8.05 13.36 2.18
N ASP A 50 -8.24 14.19 1.15
CA ASP A 50 -9.11 15.37 1.18
C ASP A 50 -8.89 16.28 2.40
N GLY A 51 -7.63 16.57 2.69
CA GLY A 51 -7.24 17.43 3.82
C GLY A 51 -6.96 16.68 5.12
N TRP A 52 -7.12 15.37 5.14
CA TRP A 52 -6.82 14.51 6.29
C TRP A 52 -5.52 13.76 6.07
N ILE A 53 -4.68 13.71 7.10
CA ILE A 53 -3.49 12.85 7.13
C ILE A 53 -3.69 11.73 8.14
N GLU A 54 -3.18 10.56 7.80
CA GLU A 54 -3.21 9.39 8.66
C GLU A 54 -1.81 8.82 8.78
N ILE A 55 -1.32 8.72 10.01
CA ILE A 55 -0.02 8.11 10.30
C ILE A 55 -0.25 6.63 10.54
N LEU A 56 0.36 5.81 9.70
CA LEU A 56 0.21 4.37 9.79
C LEU A 56 1.12 3.78 10.88
N PRO A 57 0.71 2.66 11.51
CA PRO A 57 1.55 1.92 12.42
C PRO A 57 2.79 1.38 11.70
N MET A 58 3.86 1.12 12.45
CA MET A 58 5.04 0.45 11.90
C MET A 58 4.72 -1.01 11.62
N PRO A 59 5.15 -1.53 10.45
CA PRO A 59 4.93 -2.94 10.12
C PRO A 59 5.67 -3.87 11.08
N THR A 60 5.08 -5.05 11.33
CA THR A 60 5.72 -6.10 12.11
C THR A 60 6.80 -6.82 11.30
N GLU A 61 7.66 -7.58 11.97
CA GLU A 61 8.67 -8.42 11.31
C GLU A 61 8.00 -9.42 10.35
N ARG A 62 6.92 -10.10 10.78
CA ARG A 62 6.16 -11.03 9.92
C ARG A 62 5.60 -10.36 8.68
N HIS A 63 5.05 -9.13 8.81
CA HIS A 63 4.59 -8.35 7.68
C HIS A 63 5.75 -8.09 6.69
N GLN A 64 6.92 -7.71 7.20
CA GLN A 64 8.09 -7.43 6.35
C GLN A 64 8.61 -8.69 5.65
N ALA A 65 8.65 -9.85 6.33
CA ALA A 65 9.07 -11.11 5.70
C ALA A 65 8.14 -11.52 4.54
N ILE A 66 6.82 -11.41 4.75
CA ILE A 66 5.83 -11.66 3.69
C ILE A 66 6.00 -10.67 2.52
N LEU A 67 6.16 -9.38 2.84
CA LEU A 67 6.38 -8.32 1.87
C LEU A 67 7.64 -8.58 1.03
N GLU A 68 8.76 -8.91 1.67
CA GLU A 68 10.02 -9.22 1.00
C GLU A 68 9.87 -10.42 0.05
N CYS A 69 9.27 -11.50 0.51
CA CYS A 69 9.00 -12.69 -0.30
C CYS A 69 8.21 -12.33 -1.56
N LEU A 70 7.09 -11.63 -1.42
CA LEU A 70 6.25 -11.19 -2.54
C LEU A 70 6.99 -10.24 -3.47
N PHE A 71 7.73 -9.28 -2.90
CA PHE A 71 8.52 -8.34 -3.68
C PHE A 71 9.56 -9.05 -4.56
N LEU A 72 10.24 -10.06 -4.04
CA LEU A 72 11.22 -10.83 -4.81
C LEU A 72 10.58 -11.56 -5.99
N PHE A 73 9.40 -12.16 -5.82
CA PHE A 73 8.66 -12.80 -6.91
C PHE A 73 8.22 -11.78 -7.97
N PHE A 74 7.58 -10.69 -7.56
CA PHE A 74 7.18 -9.63 -8.49
C PHE A 74 8.37 -8.97 -9.16
N ARG A 75 9.50 -8.80 -8.45
CA ARG A 75 10.73 -8.23 -8.99
C ARG A 75 11.33 -9.13 -10.08
N ALA A 76 11.43 -10.43 -9.85
CA ALA A 76 11.94 -11.38 -10.82
C ALA A 76 11.09 -11.38 -12.09
N TYR A 77 9.76 -11.36 -11.94
CA TYR A 77 8.84 -11.25 -13.06
C TYR A 77 9.02 -9.93 -13.82
N ALA A 78 8.98 -8.81 -13.11
CA ALA A 78 9.10 -7.49 -13.73
C ALA A 78 10.41 -7.30 -14.49
N ASP A 79 11.52 -7.74 -13.92
CA ASP A 79 12.84 -7.64 -14.56
C ASP A 79 12.93 -8.47 -15.85
N SER A 80 12.26 -9.63 -15.92
CA SER A 80 12.23 -10.48 -17.12
C SER A 80 11.24 -10.00 -18.19
N HIS A 81 10.28 -9.18 -17.85
CA HIS A 81 9.22 -8.69 -18.76
C HIS A 81 9.28 -7.17 -19.03
N GLY A 82 10.38 -6.50 -18.62
CA GLY A 82 10.57 -5.06 -18.87
C GLY A 82 9.72 -4.15 -18.00
N GLY A 83 9.16 -4.67 -16.94
CA GLY A 83 8.36 -3.93 -15.96
C GLY A 83 9.18 -3.26 -14.86
N LYS A 84 8.49 -2.70 -13.90
CA LYS A 84 9.06 -2.10 -12.71
C LYS A 84 8.21 -2.36 -11.48
N VAL A 85 8.85 -2.79 -10.39
CA VAL A 85 8.21 -2.97 -9.09
C VAL A 85 8.87 -2.07 -8.06
N ARG A 86 8.08 -1.59 -7.10
CA ARG A 86 8.51 -0.84 -5.93
C ARG A 86 7.73 -1.33 -4.71
N PHE A 87 8.21 -0.98 -3.54
CA PHE A 87 7.58 -1.25 -2.25
C PHE A 87 7.55 0.03 -1.40
N ALA A 88 6.76 -0.01 -0.33
CA ALA A 88 6.66 1.10 0.63
C ALA A 88 8.04 1.52 1.19
N PRO A 89 8.24 2.81 1.48
CA PRO A 89 7.30 3.91 1.38
C PRO A 89 7.36 4.62 0.02
N LEU A 90 6.58 4.22 -0.95
CA LEU A 90 6.41 4.97 -2.19
C LEU A 90 4.95 5.39 -2.33
N ARG A 91 4.73 6.69 -2.40
CA ARG A 91 3.39 7.26 -2.55
C ARG A 91 2.78 6.93 -3.91
N LEU A 92 1.50 6.60 -3.88
CA LEU A 92 0.64 6.41 -5.04
C LEU A 92 -0.43 7.50 -5.05
N LEU A 93 -0.52 8.28 -6.11
CA LEU A 93 -1.64 9.16 -6.35
C LEU A 93 -2.84 8.32 -6.81
N VAL A 94 -3.85 8.23 -5.95
CA VAL A 94 -5.13 7.55 -6.26
C VAL A 94 -5.98 8.45 -7.16
N ARG A 95 -6.14 9.70 -6.76
CA ARG A 95 -6.79 10.80 -7.46
C ARG A 95 -6.33 12.14 -6.89
N ASP A 96 -6.74 13.24 -7.49
CA ASP A 96 -6.54 14.56 -6.89
C ASP A 96 -7.10 14.59 -5.47
N GLY A 97 -6.26 14.99 -4.53
CA GLY A 97 -6.60 15.03 -3.11
C GLY A 97 -6.52 13.70 -2.37
N LYS A 98 -6.02 12.62 -2.98
CA LYS A 98 -5.87 11.33 -2.28
C LYS A 98 -4.56 10.61 -2.64
N PHE A 99 -3.78 10.27 -1.60
CA PHE A 99 -2.55 9.49 -1.70
C PHE A 99 -2.58 8.30 -0.76
N ARG A 100 -2.05 7.17 -1.23
CA ARG A 100 -1.80 5.95 -0.47
C ARG A 100 -0.33 5.56 -0.56
N GLU A 101 0.13 4.70 0.35
CA GLU A 101 1.47 4.11 0.34
C GLU A 101 1.34 2.58 0.31
N PRO A 102 1.04 1.99 -0.87
CA PRO A 102 0.88 0.54 -0.99
C PRO A 102 2.16 -0.22 -0.64
N ASP A 103 2.00 -1.41 -0.06
CA ASP A 103 3.12 -2.29 0.25
C ASP A 103 3.93 -2.64 -1.01
N ILE A 104 3.24 -2.98 -2.12
CA ILE A 104 3.88 -3.23 -3.42
C ILE A 104 3.12 -2.52 -4.55
N LEU A 105 3.88 -1.93 -5.46
CA LEU A 105 3.42 -1.29 -6.70
C LEU A 105 4.15 -1.87 -7.89
N LEU A 106 3.43 -2.23 -8.95
CA LEU A 106 4.02 -2.74 -10.19
C LEU A 106 3.47 -2.00 -11.42
N LEU A 107 4.37 -1.66 -12.32
CA LEU A 107 4.09 -1.22 -13.70
C LEU A 107 4.69 -2.23 -14.67
N ARG A 108 3.95 -2.64 -15.69
CA ARG A 108 4.39 -3.61 -16.71
C ARG A 108 5.39 -3.02 -17.70
N ASP A 109 5.47 -1.70 -17.81
CA ASP A 109 6.52 -0.99 -18.57
C ASP A 109 7.35 -0.13 -17.62
N ALA A 110 8.65 -0.37 -17.54
CA ALA A 110 9.57 0.42 -16.72
C ALA A 110 9.69 1.88 -17.19
N ARG A 111 9.25 2.21 -18.40
CA ARG A 111 9.23 3.57 -18.95
C ARG A 111 7.86 4.23 -18.89
N ASP A 112 6.89 3.61 -18.22
CA ASP A 112 5.55 4.17 -18.08
C ASP A 112 5.59 5.59 -17.49
N PRO A 113 4.92 6.59 -18.11
CA PRO A 113 4.93 7.97 -17.64
C PRO A 113 4.26 8.18 -16.28
N ARG A 114 3.44 7.24 -15.80
CA ARG A 114 2.90 7.25 -14.43
C ARG A 114 3.99 7.09 -13.37
N ARG A 115 5.15 6.56 -13.75
CA ARG A 115 6.32 6.41 -12.90
C ARG A 115 7.05 7.74 -12.76
N GLN A 116 6.79 8.46 -11.68
CA GLN A 116 7.47 9.71 -11.34
C GLN A 116 8.37 9.52 -10.12
N ASP A 117 9.31 10.44 -9.90
CA ASP A 117 10.31 10.30 -8.86
C ASP A 117 9.72 10.49 -7.46
N ARG A 118 8.87 11.49 -7.27
CA ARG A 118 8.32 11.84 -5.95
C ARG A 118 7.17 10.91 -5.53
N PHE A 119 6.38 10.43 -6.48
CA PHE A 119 5.26 9.49 -6.31
C PHE A 119 4.88 8.88 -7.66
N TRP A 120 4.15 7.78 -7.66
CA TRP A 120 3.58 7.26 -8.89
C TRP A 120 2.14 7.76 -9.11
N CYS A 121 1.78 8.06 -10.37
CA CYS A 121 0.45 8.51 -10.76
C CYS A 121 -0.47 7.35 -11.18
N GLY A 122 -0.24 6.15 -10.69
CA GLY A 122 -0.97 4.92 -10.97
C GLY A 122 -0.06 3.70 -10.96
N ALA A 123 -0.66 2.53 -11.00
CA ALA A 123 0.00 1.24 -11.10
C ALA A 123 -0.82 0.29 -11.98
N ASP A 124 -0.22 -0.80 -12.44
CA ASP A 124 -0.94 -1.88 -13.11
C ASP A 124 -1.38 -2.95 -12.10
N LEU A 125 -0.62 -3.11 -11.03
CA LEU A 125 -0.92 -4.01 -9.93
C LEU A 125 -0.45 -3.38 -8.61
N VAL A 126 -1.25 -3.56 -7.57
CA VAL A 126 -0.88 -3.32 -6.17
C VAL A 126 -1.06 -4.60 -5.36
N ALA A 127 -0.22 -4.75 -4.32
CA ALA A 127 -0.42 -5.77 -3.31
C ALA A 127 -0.28 -5.15 -1.91
N GLU A 128 -1.11 -5.63 -1.00
CA GLU A 128 -1.11 -5.25 0.42
C GLU A 128 -1.05 -6.48 1.30
N VAL A 129 -0.24 -6.42 2.32
CA VAL A 129 -0.19 -7.40 3.40
C VAL A 129 -1.06 -6.87 4.54
N VAL A 130 -2.14 -7.56 4.83
CA VAL A 130 -3.15 -7.13 5.82
C VAL A 130 -2.51 -6.95 7.19
N SER A 131 -2.72 -5.78 7.80
CA SER A 131 -2.33 -5.49 9.18
C SER A 131 -3.35 -6.06 10.17
N GLU A 132 -2.87 -6.60 11.29
CA GLU A 132 -3.74 -7.09 12.38
C GLU A 132 -4.52 -5.95 13.06
N ASP A 133 -3.96 -4.73 13.07
CA ASP A 133 -4.55 -3.58 13.77
C ASP A 133 -5.81 -3.06 13.05
N ASP A 134 -5.84 -3.10 11.72
CA ASP A 134 -6.97 -2.62 10.92
C ASP A 134 -7.14 -3.45 9.62
N PRO A 135 -7.65 -4.67 9.70
CA PRO A 135 -7.85 -5.52 8.52
C PRO A 135 -8.85 -4.96 7.50
N GLU A 136 -9.81 -4.14 7.94
CA GLU A 136 -10.82 -3.55 7.05
C GLU A 136 -10.21 -2.52 6.10
N ARG A 137 -9.13 -1.90 6.50
CA ARG A 137 -8.40 -0.94 5.66
C ARG A 137 -8.01 -1.56 4.31
N ASP A 138 -7.36 -2.71 4.33
CA ASP A 138 -6.86 -3.36 3.12
C ASP A 138 -7.94 -4.16 2.40
N THR A 139 -8.88 -4.76 3.15
CA THR A 139 -9.91 -5.63 2.57
C THR A 139 -11.12 -4.85 2.02
N GLN A 140 -11.39 -3.62 2.51
CA GLN A 140 -12.56 -2.84 2.12
C GLN A 140 -12.19 -1.43 1.63
N ILE A 141 -11.50 -0.61 2.45
CA ILE A 141 -11.27 0.80 2.14
C ILE A 141 -10.34 0.95 0.91
N LYS A 142 -9.17 0.35 0.94
CA LYS A 142 -8.21 0.40 -0.18
C LYS A 142 -8.74 -0.27 -1.45
N ARG A 143 -9.65 -1.24 -1.32
CA ARG A 143 -10.34 -1.84 -2.46
C ARG A 143 -11.14 -0.81 -3.25
N ILE A 144 -11.81 0.12 -2.56
CA ILE A 144 -12.52 1.23 -3.21
C ILE A 144 -11.52 2.21 -3.81
N ASP A 145 -10.50 2.59 -3.06
CA ASP A 145 -9.49 3.57 -3.49
C ASP A 145 -8.73 3.11 -4.74
N TYR A 146 -8.31 1.84 -4.79
CA TYR A 146 -7.58 1.33 -5.95
C TYR A 146 -8.48 1.09 -7.16
N ALA A 147 -9.77 0.81 -6.96
CA ALA A 147 -10.74 0.81 -8.04
C ALA A 147 -10.95 2.23 -8.61
N GLU A 148 -11.06 3.26 -7.74
CA GLU A 148 -11.13 4.67 -8.12
C GLU A 148 -9.87 5.11 -8.90
N ALA A 149 -8.69 4.61 -8.53
CA ALA A 149 -7.43 4.84 -9.24
C ALA A 149 -7.32 4.09 -10.58
N GLY A 150 -8.29 3.23 -10.90
CA GLY A 150 -8.28 2.43 -12.13
C GLY A 150 -7.19 1.36 -12.17
N ILE A 151 -6.74 0.86 -11.01
CA ILE A 151 -5.68 -0.17 -10.93
C ILE A 151 -6.26 -1.52 -11.35
N PRO A 152 -5.74 -2.16 -12.42
CA PRO A 152 -6.33 -3.36 -13.00
C PRO A 152 -6.38 -4.56 -12.08
N GLU A 153 -5.34 -4.76 -11.21
CA GLU A 153 -5.26 -5.92 -10.33
C GLU A 153 -4.82 -5.53 -8.92
N TYR A 154 -5.48 -6.10 -7.92
CA TYR A 154 -5.20 -5.88 -6.51
C TYR A 154 -5.06 -7.21 -5.77
N TRP A 155 -3.93 -7.42 -5.09
CA TRP A 155 -3.63 -8.57 -4.27
C TRP A 155 -3.78 -8.22 -2.79
N ILE A 156 -4.64 -8.95 -2.08
CA ILE A 156 -4.80 -8.87 -0.63
C ILE A 156 -4.17 -10.14 -0.04
N VAL A 157 -3.05 -9.97 0.65
CA VAL A 157 -2.32 -11.06 1.30
C VAL A 157 -2.62 -10.99 2.79
N ASN A 158 -3.40 -11.93 3.29
CA ASN A 158 -3.92 -11.91 4.65
C ASN A 158 -3.22 -12.95 5.53
N PRO A 159 -2.28 -12.54 6.42
CA PRO A 159 -1.60 -13.45 7.32
C PRO A 159 -2.49 -13.97 8.47
N LEU A 160 -3.68 -13.39 8.69
CA LEU A 160 -4.58 -13.78 9.78
C LEU A 160 -5.30 -15.10 9.47
N ASP A 161 -5.59 -15.36 8.20
CA ASP A 161 -6.27 -16.57 7.73
C ASP A 161 -5.47 -17.32 6.65
N GLU A 162 -4.25 -16.85 6.38
CA GLU A 162 -3.30 -17.39 5.40
C GLU A 162 -3.90 -17.53 4.00
N THR A 163 -4.56 -16.46 3.55
CA THR A 163 -5.16 -16.38 2.22
C THR A 163 -4.50 -15.32 1.35
N VAL A 164 -4.50 -15.56 0.05
CA VAL A 164 -4.18 -14.57 -0.98
C VAL A 164 -5.41 -14.38 -1.84
N THR A 165 -6.04 -13.23 -1.75
CA THR A 165 -7.17 -12.85 -2.59
C THR A 165 -6.68 -11.99 -3.74
N VAL A 166 -6.94 -12.41 -4.97
CA VAL A 166 -6.63 -11.64 -6.18
C VAL A 166 -7.93 -11.04 -6.71
N LEU A 167 -7.94 -9.73 -6.84
CA LEU A 167 -9.05 -8.95 -7.33
C LEU A 167 -8.71 -8.35 -8.70
N THR A 168 -9.68 -8.35 -9.61
CA THR A 168 -9.54 -7.71 -10.93
C THR A 168 -10.58 -6.63 -11.11
N LEU A 169 -10.15 -5.48 -11.65
CA LEU A 169 -11.04 -4.36 -11.90
C LEU A 169 -11.95 -4.67 -13.11
N SER A 170 -13.25 -4.49 -12.91
CA SER A 170 -14.27 -4.60 -13.95
C SER A 170 -15.16 -3.37 -13.88
N ALA A 171 -15.13 -2.54 -14.89
CA ALA A 171 -15.74 -1.21 -14.88
C ALA A 171 -15.20 -0.36 -13.70
N GLU A 172 -15.99 -0.11 -12.69
CA GLU A 172 -15.65 0.77 -11.55
C GLU A 172 -15.45 0.01 -10.23
N SER A 173 -15.45 -1.31 -10.26
CA SER A 173 -15.35 -2.13 -9.04
C SER A 173 -14.52 -3.39 -9.25
N TYR A 174 -13.94 -3.87 -8.15
CA TYR A 174 -13.22 -5.13 -8.18
C TYR A 174 -14.18 -6.32 -8.08
N SER A 175 -13.92 -7.32 -8.93
CA SER A 175 -14.43 -8.68 -8.78
C SER A 175 -13.32 -9.62 -8.32
N GLU A 176 -13.68 -10.63 -7.56
CA GLU A 176 -12.76 -11.65 -7.11
C GLU A 176 -12.37 -12.57 -8.29
N TYR A 177 -11.07 -12.61 -8.60
CA TYR A 177 -10.52 -13.57 -9.56
C TYR A 177 -10.25 -14.92 -8.90
N GLY A 178 -9.79 -14.92 -7.66
CA GLY A 178 -9.58 -16.12 -6.86
C GLY A 178 -9.14 -15.84 -5.44
N VAL A 179 -9.44 -16.80 -4.55
CA VAL A 179 -8.93 -16.86 -3.18
C VAL A 179 -8.11 -18.12 -3.06
N PHE A 180 -6.81 -17.95 -2.79
CA PHE A 180 -5.82 -19.02 -2.72
C PHE A 180 -5.41 -19.25 -1.27
N ARG A 181 -5.24 -20.51 -0.90
CA ARG A 181 -4.90 -20.96 0.47
C ARG A 181 -3.61 -21.77 0.46
N ARG A 182 -3.13 -22.15 1.63
CA ARG A 182 -2.00 -23.10 1.73
C ARG A 182 -2.24 -24.34 0.86
N GLY A 183 -1.21 -24.74 0.13
CA GLY A 183 -1.25 -25.80 -0.88
C GLY A 183 -1.58 -25.31 -2.29
N ASP A 184 -2.12 -24.09 -2.45
CA ASP A 184 -2.46 -23.52 -3.76
C ASP A 184 -1.28 -22.72 -4.34
N GLU A 185 -1.38 -22.42 -5.63
CA GLU A 185 -0.60 -21.41 -6.34
C GLU A 185 -1.48 -20.18 -6.59
N ALA A 186 -1.20 -19.07 -5.89
CA ALA A 186 -1.80 -17.79 -6.20
C ALA A 186 -1.31 -17.30 -7.55
N ARG A 187 -2.23 -16.90 -8.42
CA ARG A 187 -1.92 -16.52 -9.81
C ARG A 187 -2.46 -15.14 -10.14
N SER A 188 -1.70 -14.39 -10.92
CA SER A 188 -2.14 -13.13 -11.50
C SER A 188 -3.06 -13.37 -12.70
N LYS A 189 -4.06 -12.53 -12.84
CA LYS A 189 -4.87 -12.45 -14.06
C LYS A 189 -4.19 -11.53 -15.09
N LEU A 190 -3.48 -10.53 -14.61
CA LEU A 190 -2.85 -9.47 -15.40
C LEU A 190 -1.47 -9.86 -15.93
N LEU A 191 -0.67 -10.54 -15.09
CA LEU A 191 0.72 -10.93 -15.37
C LEU A 191 0.74 -12.37 -15.90
N ASP A 192 0.90 -12.52 -17.22
CA ASP A 192 0.84 -13.84 -17.87
C ASP A 192 1.90 -14.80 -17.31
N GLY A 193 1.44 -15.98 -16.88
CA GLY A 193 2.30 -17.03 -16.31
C GLY A 193 2.82 -16.73 -14.89
N PHE A 194 2.47 -15.61 -14.26
CA PHE A 194 2.91 -15.32 -12.90
C PHE A 194 2.13 -16.13 -11.88
N THR A 195 2.83 -16.92 -11.09
CA THR A 195 2.30 -17.68 -9.97
C THR A 195 3.24 -17.63 -8.78
N VAL A 196 2.67 -17.74 -7.56
CA VAL A 196 3.43 -17.85 -6.31
C VAL A 196 2.74 -18.88 -5.43
N ARG A 197 3.50 -19.84 -4.89
CA ARG A 197 2.98 -20.78 -3.90
C ARG A 197 2.60 -20.04 -2.61
N VAL A 198 1.37 -20.23 -2.15
CA VAL A 198 0.86 -19.61 -0.94
C VAL A 198 1.68 -20.00 0.29
N ASP A 199 2.15 -21.28 0.33
CA ASP A 199 3.04 -21.73 1.40
C ASP A 199 4.33 -20.90 1.47
N ALA A 200 4.95 -20.60 0.31
CA ALA A 200 6.18 -19.81 0.28
C ALA A 200 6.00 -18.39 0.83
N ILE A 201 4.81 -17.80 0.65
CA ILE A 201 4.48 -16.47 1.18
C ILE A 201 4.40 -16.50 2.71
N PHE A 202 3.66 -17.47 3.28
CA PHE A 202 3.39 -17.50 4.72
C PHE A 202 4.46 -18.24 5.54
N ASP A 203 5.36 -19.00 4.89
CA ASP A 203 6.54 -19.60 5.51
C ASP A 203 7.78 -18.67 5.46
N ALA A 204 7.66 -17.48 4.85
CA ALA A 204 8.73 -16.48 4.82
C ALA A 204 9.15 -16.07 6.24
N GLN A 205 10.49 -15.98 6.47
CA GLN A 205 11.13 -15.61 7.74
C GLN A 205 12.15 -14.50 7.51
#